data_5253298bc0a9653fd60b9365e60cdf9f
#
_entry.id   5253298bc0a9653fd60b9365e60cdf9f
#
_cell.length_a   1.000
_cell.length_b   1.000
_cell.length_c   1.000
_cell.angle_alpha   90.00
_cell.angle_beta   90.00
_cell.angle_gamma   90.00
#
_symmetry.space_group_name_H-M   'P 1'
#
loop_
_entity.id
_entity.type
_entity.pdbx_description
1 polymer ?
#
loop_
_entity_poly.entity_id
_entity_poly.type
_entity_poly.pdbx_seq_one_letter_code
_entity_poly.pdbx_strand_id
1 'polypeptide(L)'
;MLQMGRRIALVFRILFTGSAFFVFWWGGLLLSWTVLPALRFRHRRDPQEGSRRCRNVLNRSLRLHAEYMRFFALVDFEPSEIEQGIPLRGPFVMVANHPTLIDVVLLLALYPSMYCVVKGAVMHSPFVGRMLQYGDHIDAGDGGPMSGVSVVQGAVDRLRGGDPVLIFPEGTRSPIDGMGEFRQGAFVIAQAANVPVVPVHIDCTPRGLMRGMKWYTVPEGTMRFRFRVLAPVSPQAFGGARAMARSVRASLAAEFPPDLSPPVTAEVV
;
A
#
# COMPACT_ATOMS: atom_id res chain seq x y z
N MET A 1 17.36 -24.00 -27.73
CA MET A 1 17.89 -23.79 -26.37
C MET A 1 17.37 -22.53 -25.69
N LEU A 2 17.35 -21.35 -26.31
CA LEU A 2 16.88 -20.09 -25.71
C LEU A 2 15.38 -20.12 -25.27
N GLN A 3 14.49 -20.70 -26.07
CA GLN A 3 13.08 -20.83 -25.72
C GLN A 3 12.80 -21.76 -24.52
N MET A 4 13.56 -22.85 -24.41
CA MET A 4 13.46 -23.79 -23.29
C MET A 4 13.91 -23.13 -21.98
N GLY A 5 15.01 -22.36 -22.01
CA GLY A 5 15.47 -21.60 -20.84
C GLY A 5 14.45 -20.55 -20.36
N ARG A 6 13.79 -19.83 -21.29
CA ARG A 6 12.72 -18.87 -20.95
C ARG A 6 11.50 -19.56 -20.31
N ARG A 7 11.07 -20.72 -20.83
CA ARG A 7 9.96 -21.50 -20.25
C ARG A 7 10.29 -21.98 -18.83
N ILE A 8 11.51 -22.49 -18.61
CA ILE A 8 11.96 -22.92 -17.28
C ILE A 8 11.95 -21.73 -16.31
N ALA A 9 12.53 -20.59 -16.69
CA ALA A 9 12.53 -19.38 -15.88
C ALA A 9 11.11 -18.91 -15.53
N LEU A 10 10.18 -18.94 -16.49
CA LEU A 10 8.78 -18.58 -16.26
C LEU A 10 8.11 -19.50 -15.23
N VAL A 11 8.31 -20.82 -15.34
CA VAL A 11 7.77 -21.80 -14.37
C VAL A 11 8.29 -21.51 -12.96
N PHE A 12 9.60 -21.28 -12.80
CA PHE A 12 10.18 -20.90 -11.50
C PHE A 12 9.56 -19.62 -10.95
N ARG A 13 9.37 -18.60 -11.79
CA ARG A 13 8.74 -17.34 -11.37
C ARG A 13 7.29 -17.55 -10.90
N ILE A 14 6.51 -18.35 -11.61
CA ILE A 14 5.14 -18.69 -11.20
C ILE A 14 5.16 -19.43 -9.86
N LEU A 15 6.03 -20.41 -9.67
CA LEU A 15 6.16 -21.16 -8.42
C LEU A 15 6.55 -20.25 -7.24
N PHE A 16 7.56 -19.38 -7.44
CA PHE A 16 7.99 -18.46 -6.38
C PHE A 16 6.94 -17.36 -6.12
N THR A 17 6.23 -16.87 -7.13
CA THR A 17 5.10 -15.98 -6.92
C THR A 17 4.00 -16.68 -6.12
N GLY A 18 3.65 -17.91 -6.46
CA GLY A 18 2.69 -18.71 -5.69
C GLY A 18 3.14 -18.93 -4.24
N SER A 19 4.44 -19.23 -4.03
CA SER A 19 4.98 -19.37 -2.68
C SER A 19 4.98 -18.05 -1.90
N ALA A 20 5.20 -16.90 -2.56
CA ALA A 20 5.07 -15.59 -1.91
C ALA A 20 3.63 -15.34 -1.45
N PHE A 21 2.64 -15.61 -2.29
CA PHE A 21 1.23 -15.55 -1.88
C PHE A 21 0.92 -16.51 -0.73
N PHE A 22 1.41 -17.75 -0.80
CA PHE A 22 1.25 -18.73 0.26
C PHE A 22 1.81 -18.22 1.60
N VAL A 23 3.06 -17.76 1.60
CA VAL A 23 3.73 -17.22 2.80
C VAL A 23 2.97 -16.01 3.34
N PHE A 24 2.50 -15.12 2.48
CA PHE A 24 1.71 -13.94 2.89
C PHE A 24 0.40 -14.33 3.58
N TRP A 25 -0.40 -15.19 2.94
CA TRP A 25 -1.72 -15.57 3.45
C TRP A 25 -1.62 -16.43 4.72
N TRP A 26 -0.80 -17.46 4.70
CA TRP A 26 -0.63 -18.36 5.83
C TRP A 26 0.16 -17.71 6.97
N GLY A 27 1.17 -16.91 6.67
CA GLY A 27 1.89 -16.11 7.66
C GLY A 27 0.96 -15.10 8.35
N GLY A 28 0.12 -14.41 7.59
CA GLY A 28 -0.91 -13.51 8.13
C GLY A 28 -1.91 -14.23 9.02
N LEU A 29 -2.38 -15.41 8.59
CA LEU A 29 -3.27 -16.25 9.40
C LEU A 29 -2.60 -16.68 10.71
N LEU A 30 -1.37 -17.21 10.64
CA LEU A 30 -0.61 -17.62 11.82
C LEU A 30 -0.42 -16.48 12.82
N LEU A 31 0.01 -15.30 12.35
CA LEU A 31 0.14 -14.11 13.19
C LEU A 31 -1.17 -13.72 13.85
N SER A 32 -2.27 -13.79 13.11
CA SER A 32 -3.62 -13.42 13.57
C SER A 32 -4.15 -14.31 14.67
N TRP A 33 -3.68 -15.55 14.76
CA TRP A 33 -4.15 -16.52 15.76
C TRP A 33 -3.15 -16.77 16.91
N THR A 34 -1.92 -16.26 16.80
CA THR A 34 -0.86 -16.52 17.80
C THR A 34 -0.33 -15.21 18.40
N VAL A 35 0.57 -14.54 17.71
CA VAL A 35 1.35 -13.41 18.24
C VAL A 35 0.47 -12.18 18.51
N LEU A 36 -0.41 -11.83 17.57
CA LEU A 36 -1.19 -10.58 17.70
C LEU A 36 -2.21 -10.63 18.85
N PRO A 37 -3.01 -11.70 19.02
CA PRO A 37 -3.89 -11.80 20.20
C PRO A 37 -3.11 -11.84 21.51
N ALA A 38 -1.95 -12.50 21.56
CA ALA A 38 -1.11 -12.52 22.76
C ALA A 38 -0.61 -11.12 23.12
N LEU A 39 -0.18 -10.33 22.12
CA LEU A 39 0.21 -8.94 22.32
C LEU A 39 -0.96 -8.08 22.82
N ARG A 40 -2.14 -8.22 22.22
CA ARG A 40 -3.34 -7.47 22.65
C ARG A 40 -3.75 -7.85 24.08
N PHE A 41 -3.69 -9.12 24.43
CA PHE A 41 -3.98 -9.59 25.79
C PHE A 41 -2.96 -9.05 26.80
N ARG A 42 -1.66 -9.09 26.47
CA ARG A 42 -0.59 -8.55 27.34
C ARG A 42 -0.77 -7.06 27.60
N HIS A 43 -1.22 -6.30 26.60
CA HIS A 43 -1.44 -4.84 26.65
C HIS A 43 -2.92 -4.45 26.81
N ARG A 44 -3.75 -5.32 27.41
CA ARG A 44 -5.20 -5.06 27.57
C ARG A 44 -5.52 -3.82 28.40
N ARG A 45 -4.60 -3.37 29.26
CA ARG A 45 -4.73 -2.16 30.07
C ARG A 45 -4.37 -0.88 29.28
N ASP A 46 -3.64 -1.01 28.19
CA ASP A 46 -3.29 0.07 27.27
C ASP A 46 -3.54 -0.41 25.83
N PRO A 47 -4.77 -0.25 25.33
CA PRO A 47 -5.16 -0.68 23.99
C PRO A 47 -4.38 0.01 22.86
N GLN A 48 -3.95 1.27 23.05
CA GLN A 48 -3.19 2.01 22.04
C GLN A 48 -1.78 1.44 21.89
N GLU A 49 -1.10 1.18 23.00
CA GLU A 49 0.20 0.50 22.98
C GLU A 49 0.08 -0.91 22.39
N GLY A 50 -0.99 -1.64 22.72
CA GLY A 50 -1.28 -2.94 22.15
C GLY A 50 -1.39 -2.90 20.61
N SER A 51 -2.13 -1.93 20.06
CA SER A 51 -2.26 -1.72 18.63
C SER A 51 -0.92 -1.35 17.99
N ARG A 52 -0.17 -0.45 18.62
CA ARG A 52 1.16 -0.03 18.15
C ARG A 52 2.13 -1.22 18.07
N ARG A 53 2.15 -2.07 19.10
CA ARG A 53 2.96 -3.31 19.10
C ARG A 53 2.55 -4.27 17.98
N CYS A 54 1.26 -4.45 17.77
CA CYS A 54 0.77 -5.25 16.65
C CYS A 54 1.23 -4.67 15.31
N ARG A 55 1.08 -3.37 15.06
CA ARG A 55 1.59 -2.73 13.82
C ARG A 55 3.08 -2.93 13.63
N ASN A 56 3.88 -2.81 14.69
CA ASN A 56 5.33 -3.06 14.60
C ASN A 56 5.66 -4.50 14.19
N VAL A 57 4.91 -5.48 14.70
CA VAL A 57 5.06 -6.89 14.27
C VAL A 57 4.66 -7.04 12.81
N LEU A 58 3.53 -6.45 12.41
CA LEU A 58 3.06 -6.48 11.03
C LEU A 58 4.07 -5.84 10.07
N ASN A 59 4.57 -4.66 10.40
CA ASN A 59 5.61 -3.99 9.62
C ASN A 59 6.86 -4.86 9.44
N ARG A 60 7.37 -5.46 10.52
CA ARG A 60 8.52 -6.38 10.44
C ARG A 60 8.22 -7.59 9.57
N SER A 61 7.02 -8.15 9.68
CA SER A 61 6.60 -9.30 8.87
C SER A 61 6.49 -8.93 7.39
N LEU A 62 5.95 -7.76 7.08
CA LEU A 62 5.89 -7.24 5.71
C LEU A 62 7.29 -6.94 5.15
N ARG A 63 8.19 -6.41 5.97
CA ARG A 63 9.59 -6.21 5.57
C ARG A 63 10.30 -7.53 5.26
N LEU A 64 10.15 -8.54 6.12
CA LEU A 64 10.67 -9.88 5.86
C LEU A 64 10.07 -10.49 4.58
N HIS A 65 8.78 -10.28 4.36
CA HIS A 65 8.11 -10.72 3.14
C HIS A 65 8.62 -9.99 1.88
N ALA A 66 8.86 -8.68 1.96
CA ALA A 66 9.45 -7.91 0.88
C ALA A 66 10.88 -8.40 0.55
N GLU A 67 11.70 -8.67 1.57
CA GLU A 67 13.04 -9.26 1.38
C GLU A 67 12.98 -10.69 0.82
N TYR A 68 12.00 -11.48 1.24
CA TYR A 68 11.73 -12.79 0.63
C TYR A 68 11.47 -12.67 -0.87
N MET A 69 10.60 -11.74 -1.28
CA MET A 69 10.32 -11.50 -2.70
C MET A 69 11.56 -11.01 -3.46
N ARG A 70 12.41 -10.17 -2.82
CA ARG A 70 13.69 -9.72 -3.41
C ARG A 70 14.66 -10.87 -3.59
N PHE A 71 14.81 -11.72 -2.59
CA PHE A 71 15.71 -12.89 -2.63
C PHE A 71 15.41 -13.81 -3.83
N PHE A 72 14.13 -14.00 -4.15
CA PHE A 72 13.72 -14.79 -5.32
C PHE A 72 13.59 -13.95 -6.61
N ALA A 73 14.13 -12.73 -6.62
CA ALA A 73 14.09 -11.83 -7.77
C ALA A 73 12.67 -11.61 -8.36
N LEU A 74 11.65 -11.67 -7.51
CA LEU A 74 10.26 -11.35 -7.89
C LEU A 74 10.06 -9.84 -7.97
N VAL A 75 10.62 -9.13 -6.97
CA VAL A 75 10.62 -7.67 -6.87
C VAL A 75 12.01 -7.13 -6.61
N ASP A 76 12.23 -5.88 -6.97
CA ASP A 76 13.39 -5.10 -6.60
C ASP A 76 12.93 -3.67 -6.27
N PHE A 77 13.46 -3.07 -5.23
CA PHE A 77 13.13 -1.72 -4.77
C PHE A 77 14.27 -1.13 -3.95
N GLU A 78 14.39 0.21 -3.98
CA GLU A 78 15.40 0.93 -3.22
C GLU A 78 14.74 1.63 -2.02
N PRO A 79 14.97 1.17 -0.78
CA PRO A 79 14.36 1.75 0.42
C PRO A 79 14.71 3.22 0.63
N SER A 80 15.92 3.64 0.25
CA SER A 80 16.42 5.00 0.43
C SER A 80 15.58 6.06 -0.29
N GLU A 81 14.92 5.71 -1.39
CA GLU A 81 14.04 6.64 -2.11
C GLU A 81 12.86 7.12 -1.25
N ILE A 82 12.31 6.25 -0.40
CA ILE A 82 11.26 6.61 0.55
C ILE A 82 11.83 7.23 1.81
N GLU A 83 12.89 6.64 2.37
CA GLU A 83 13.46 7.06 3.66
C GLU A 83 13.99 8.50 3.63
N GLN A 84 14.50 8.97 2.49
CA GLN A 84 15.05 10.33 2.33
C GLN A 84 13.96 11.40 2.08
N GLY A 85 12.84 11.03 1.48
CA GLY A 85 11.80 11.98 1.06
C GLY A 85 10.65 12.14 2.04
N ILE A 86 10.40 11.16 2.92
CA ILE A 86 9.26 11.19 3.83
C ILE A 86 9.67 11.74 5.18
N PRO A 87 8.88 12.64 5.80
CA PRO A 87 9.09 13.04 7.17
C PRO A 87 9.11 11.80 8.08
N LEU A 88 10.22 11.56 8.77
CA LEU A 88 10.39 10.38 9.64
C LEU A 88 9.52 10.46 10.90
N ARG A 89 8.99 11.63 11.24
CA ARG A 89 8.16 11.87 12.43
C ARG A 89 7.05 12.87 12.13
N GLY A 90 5.88 12.60 12.70
CA GLY A 90 4.75 13.49 12.69
C GLY A 90 3.56 12.99 11.90
N PRO A 91 2.39 13.58 12.13
CA PRO A 91 1.18 13.23 11.42
C PRO A 91 1.18 13.82 10.01
N PHE A 92 0.92 13.00 9.03
CA PHE A 92 0.67 13.40 7.64
C PHE A 92 -0.23 12.38 6.94
N VAL A 93 -0.88 12.78 5.88
CA VAL A 93 -1.59 11.87 4.99
C VAL A 93 -0.68 11.53 3.83
N MET A 94 -0.22 10.28 3.74
CA MET A 94 0.46 9.77 2.55
C MET A 94 -0.56 9.45 1.48
N VAL A 95 -0.39 10.02 0.30
CA VAL A 95 -1.22 9.77 -0.87
C VAL A 95 -0.36 9.18 -1.96
N ALA A 96 -0.70 7.97 -2.43
CA ALA A 96 0.04 7.29 -3.47
C ALA A 96 -0.88 6.80 -4.60
N ASN A 97 -0.36 6.70 -5.84
CA ASN A 97 -0.98 5.90 -6.89
C ASN A 97 -0.83 4.40 -6.55
N HIS A 98 -1.60 3.55 -7.21
CA HIS A 98 -1.69 2.13 -6.85
C HIS A 98 -1.53 1.20 -8.06
N PRO A 99 -0.35 1.14 -8.68
CA PRO A 99 -0.14 0.35 -9.91
C PRO A 99 -0.31 -1.15 -9.71
N THR A 100 0.07 -1.71 -8.54
CA THR A 100 0.12 -3.17 -8.33
C THR A 100 -0.57 -3.60 -7.04
N LEU A 101 -0.75 -4.91 -6.86
CA LEU A 101 -1.33 -5.47 -5.62
C LEU A 101 -0.40 -5.30 -4.40
N ILE A 102 0.92 -5.22 -4.61
CA ILE A 102 1.91 -5.26 -3.55
C ILE A 102 2.42 -3.89 -3.08
N ASP A 103 1.94 -2.80 -3.68
CA ASP A 103 2.37 -1.44 -3.31
C ASP A 103 2.15 -1.14 -1.83
N VAL A 104 0.98 -1.52 -1.30
CA VAL A 104 0.65 -1.34 0.11
C VAL A 104 1.59 -2.16 1.01
N VAL A 105 1.99 -3.36 0.58
CA VAL A 105 2.93 -4.22 1.32
C VAL A 105 4.29 -3.54 1.41
N LEU A 106 4.80 -3.00 0.30
CA LEU A 106 6.09 -2.31 0.25
C LEU A 106 6.05 -1.01 1.06
N LEU A 107 5.04 -0.16 0.89
CA LEU A 107 4.94 1.08 1.66
C LEU A 107 4.85 0.84 3.17
N LEU A 108 4.02 -0.12 3.61
CA LEU A 108 3.92 -0.47 5.03
C LEU A 108 5.18 -1.19 5.56
N ALA A 109 5.93 -1.90 4.72
CA ALA A 109 7.21 -2.48 5.08
C ALA A 109 8.30 -1.41 5.29
N LEU A 110 8.27 -0.35 4.48
CA LEU A 110 9.28 0.71 4.49
C LEU A 110 8.99 1.81 5.53
N TYR A 111 7.72 2.03 5.88
CA TYR A 111 7.35 3.05 6.85
C TYR A 111 6.64 2.45 8.08
N PRO A 112 7.33 2.32 9.22
CA PRO A 112 6.75 1.77 10.45
C PRO A 112 5.68 2.70 11.06
N SER A 113 4.76 2.11 11.81
CA SER A 113 3.68 2.79 12.55
C SER A 113 2.59 3.45 11.69
N MET A 114 2.68 3.37 10.36
CA MET A 114 1.68 3.94 9.45
C MET A 114 0.37 3.14 9.52
N TYR A 115 -0.74 3.86 9.63
CA TYR A 115 -2.07 3.29 9.41
C TYR A 115 -2.40 3.28 7.91
N CYS A 116 -3.25 2.38 7.49
CA CYS A 116 -3.76 2.34 6.12
C CYS A 116 -5.28 2.35 6.12
N VAL A 117 -5.88 3.10 5.21
CA VAL A 117 -7.30 2.99 4.91
C VAL A 117 -7.49 1.81 3.98
N VAL A 118 -8.24 0.81 4.43
CA VAL A 118 -8.39 -0.50 3.78
C VAL A 118 -9.85 -0.74 3.40
N LYS A 119 -10.11 -1.27 2.21
CA LYS A 119 -11.47 -1.65 1.80
C LYS A 119 -12.10 -2.68 2.74
N GLY A 120 -13.40 -2.56 3.01
CA GLY A 120 -14.16 -3.47 3.85
C GLY A 120 -13.98 -4.95 3.45
N ALA A 121 -14.03 -5.27 2.17
CA ALA A 121 -13.80 -6.63 1.68
C ALA A 121 -12.43 -7.22 2.07
N VAL A 122 -11.39 -6.40 2.20
CA VAL A 122 -10.05 -6.82 2.67
C VAL A 122 -9.99 -6.84 4.19
N MET A 123 -10.60 -5.84 4.85
CA MET A 123 -10.68 -5.74 6.32
C MET A 123 -11.44 -6.93 6.93
N HIS A 124 -12.42 -7.48 6.22
CA HIS A 124 -13.20 -8.65 6.65
C HIS A 124 -12.73 -9.98 6.02
N SER A 125 -11.59 -9.97 5.31
CA SER A 125 -10.99 -11.20 4.78
C SER A 125 -10.62 -12.18 5.91
N PRO A 126 -10.91 -13.48 5.76
CA PRO A 126 -10.58 -14.48 6.78
C PRO A 126 -9.08 -14.64 7.02
N PHE A 127 -8.25 -14.29 6.03
CA PHE A 127 -6.80 -14.47 6.11
C PHE A 127 -6.07 -13.27 6.73
N VAL A 128 -6.36 -12.05 6.24
CA VAL A 128 -5.62 -10.84 6.66
C VAL A 128 -6.47 -9.87 7.47
N GLY A 129 -7.80 -10.03 7.48
CA GLY A 129 -8.69 -9.06 8.13
C GLY A 129 -8.40 -8.92 9.62
N ARG A 130 -8.23 -10.02 10.36
CA ARG A 130 -7.88 -9.97 11.79
C ARG A 130 -6.53 -9.30 12.03
N MET A 131 -5.55 -9.55 11.16
CA MET A 131 -4.25 -8.91 11.20
C MET A 131 -4.39 -7.39 11.10
N LEU A 132 -5.17 -6.91 10.13
CA LEU A 132 -5.44 -5.50 9.94
C LEU A 132 -6.20 -4.86 11.12
N GLN A 133 -7.18 -5.57 11.68
CA GLN A 133 -7.92 -5.15 12.87
C GLN A 133 -7.02 -5.06 14.12
N TYR A 134 -6.13 -6.03 14.34
CA TYR A 134 -5.16 -5.97 15.44
C TYR A 134 -4.17 -4.81 15.29
N GLY A 135 -3.80 -4.45 14.05
CA GLY A 135 -3.01 -3.27 13.73
C GLY A 135 -3.80 -1.96 13.83
N ASP A 136 -5.11 -2.05 14.07
CA ASP A 136 -6.03 -0.92 14.16
C ASP A 136 -6.06 -0.05 12.88
N HIS A 137 -5.88 -0.71 11.71
CA HIS A 137 -6.04 -0.07 10.41
C HIS A 137 -7.48 0.40 10.20
N ILE A 138 -7.69 1.35 9.31
CA ILE A 138 -8.96 2.06 9.14
C ILE A 138 -9.81 1.35 8.09
N ASP A 139 -10.99 0.89 8.50
CA ASP A 139 -11.94 0.26 7.58
C ASP A 139 -12.66 1.31 6.73
N ALA A 140 -12.47 1.23 5.41
CA ALA A 140 -13.18 2.09 4.45
C ALA A 140 -14.65 1.72 4.30
N GLY A 141 -15.10 0.60 4.86
CA GLY A 141 -16.44 0.07 4.69
C GLY A 141 -16.77 -0.28 3.24
N ASP A 142 -18.06 -0.46 2.98
CA ASP A 142 -18.57 -0.87 1.66
C ASP A 142 -19.00 0.33 0.78
N GLY A 143 -18.61 1.56 1.15
CA GLY A 143 -18.84 2.78 0.35
C GLY A 143 -20.17 3.50 0.59
N GLY A 144 -20.92 3.17 1.64
CA GLY A 144 -22.13 3.90 2.05
C GLY A 144 -21.81 5.29 2.65
N PRO A 145 -22.78 6.22 2.71
CA PRO A 145 -22.58 7.59 3.24
C PRO A 145 -22.04 7.63 4.67
N MET A 146 -22.50 6.73 5.53
CA MET A 146 -22.08 6.63 6.93
C MET A 146 -20.64 6.11 7.06
N SER A 147 -20.19 5.26 6.13
CA SER A 147 -18.80 4.78 6.13
C SER A 147 -17.81 5.90 5.86
N GLY A 148 -18.18 6.87 5.03
CA GLY A 148 -17.32 8.04 4.75
C GLY A 148 -17.02 8.87 6.00
N VAL A 149 -18.03 9.13 6.85
CA VAL A 149 -17.88 9.90 8.10
C VAL A 149 -17.00 9.15 9.10
N SER A 150 -17.24 7.85 9.29
CA SER A 150 -16.45 7.04 10.24
C SER A 150 -14.99 6.89 9.82
N VAL A 151 -14.72 6.79 8.51
CA VAL A 151 -13.36 6.77 7.96
C VAL A 151 -12.63 8.07 8.22
N VAL A 152 -13.29 9.21 7.97
CA VAL A 152 -12.70 10.54 8.22
C VAL A 152 -12.37 10.68 9.70
N GLN A 153 -13.34 10.40 10.59
CA GLN A 153 -13.13 10.51 12.03
C GLN A 153 -12.01 9.59 12.51
N GLY A 154 -12.05 8.31 12.10
CA GLY A 154 -11.02 7.34 12.45
C GLY A 154 -9.62 7.74 12.00
N ALA A 155 -9.48 8.30 10.80
CA ALA A 155 -8.19 8.77 10.28
C ALA A 155 -7.71 10.03 11.04
N VAL A 156 -8.61 10.98 11.31
CA VAL A 156 -8.30 12.21 12.08
C VAL A 156 -7.80 11.86 13.47
N ASP A 157 -8.42 10.89 14.14
CA ASP A 157 -8.01 10.47 15.49
C ASP A 157 -6.59 9.89 15.51
N ARG A 158 -6.22 9.08 14.49
CA ARG A 158 -4.85 8.55 14.36
C ARG A 158 -3.83 9.65 14.06
N LEU A 159 -4.18 10.57 13.17
CA LEU A 159 -3.33 11.72 12.84
C LEU A 159 -3.13 12.64 14.07
N ARG A 160 -4.16 12.88 14.88
CA ARG A 160 -4.04 13.60 16.15
C ARG A 160 -3.18 12.86 17.18
N GLY A 161 -3.16 11.54 17.11
CA GLY A 161 -2.24 10.69 17.89
C GLY A 161 -0.78 10.77 17.46
N GLY A 162 -0.47 11.49 16.37
CA GLY A 162 0.88 11.69 15.86
C GLY A 162 1.34 10.67 14.81
N ASP A 163 0.51 9.71 14.44
CA ASP A 163 0.83 8.66 13.47
C ASP A 163 0.34 9.03 12.05
N PRO A 164 1.09 8.68 10.99
CA PRO A 164 0.69 8.95 9.62
C PRO A 164 -0.36 7.95 9.10
N VAL A 165 -1.10 8.36 8.07
CA VAL A 165 -2.14 7.55 7.41
C VAL A 165 -1.86 7.44 5.93
N LEU A 166 -1.79 6.21 5.40
CA LEU A 166 -1.68 5.90 3.97
C LEU A 166 -3.06 5.77 3.34
N ILE A 167 -3.25 6.45 2.23
CA ILE A 167 -4.49 6.38 1.45
C ILE A 167 -4.14 6.31 -0.04
N PHE A 168 -4.73 5.34 -0.73
CA PHE A 168 -4.73 5.28 -2.19
C PHE A 168 -6.01 5.97 -2.70
N PRO A 169 -5.93 7.23 -3.16
CA PRO A 169 -7.13 8.04 -3.42
C PRO A 169 -7.93 7.57 -4.64
N GLU A 170 -7.35 6.75 -5.50
CA GLU A 170 -8.06 6.09 -6.60
C GLU A 170 -9.13 5.11 -6.07
N GLY A 171 -8.97 4.60 -4.85
CA GLY A 171 -9.84 3.61 -4.23
C GLY A 171 -9.80 2.23 -4.90
N THR A 172 -8.94 2.04 -5.88
CA THR A 172 -8.66 0.78 -6.57
C THR A 172 -7.25 0.85 -7.17
N ARG A 173 -6.74 -0.26 -7.72
CA ARG A 173 -5.49 -0.25 -8.47
C ARG A 173 -5.61 0.65 -9.72
N SER A 174 -4.54 1.37 -10.01
CA SER A 174 -4.44 2.25 -11.18
C SER A 174 -4.76 1.51 -12.48
N PRO A 175 -5.34 2.18 -13.47
CA PRO A 175 -5.53 1.61 -14.81
C PRO A 175 -4.17 1.36 -15.49
N ILE A 176 -4.18 0.58 -16.57
CA ILE A 176 -2.97 0.18 -17.30
C ILE A 176 -2.26 1.38 -17.91
N ASP A 177 -3.02 2.33 -18.38
CA ASP A 177 -2.61 3.51 -19.17
C ASP A 177 -2.35 4.76 -18.33
N GLY A 178 -2.21 4.60 -17.00
CA GLY A 178 -1.86 5.77 -16.17
C GLY A 178 -2.41 5.73 -14.76
N MET A 179 -2.95 6.84 -14.32
CA MET A 179 -3.48 7.07 -12.98
C MET A 179 -4.98 7.39 -13.06
N GLY A 180 -5.77 6.73 -12.22
CA GLY A 180 -7.21 6.97 -12.10
C GLY A 180 -7.55 8.32 -11.47
N GLU A 181 -8.83 8.62 -11.39
CA GLU A 181 -9.32 9.83 -10.72
C GLU A 181 -9.18 9.71 -9.20
N PHE A 182 -8.78 10.82 -8.56
CA PHE A 182 -8.62 10.89 -7.11
C PHE A 182 -9.93 11.25 -6.42
N ARG A 183 -10.34 10.40 -5.49
CA ARG A 183 -11.43 10.69 -4.56
C ARG A 183 -11.00 11.70 -3.51
N GLN A 184 -11.93 12.53 -3.04
CA GLN A 184 -11.62 13.63 -2.13
C GLN A 184 -11.31 13.19 -0.69
N GLY A 185 -11.62 11.95 -0.29
CA GLY A 185 -11.56 11.48 1.11
C GLY A 185 -10.22 11.73 1.79
N ALA A 186 -9.09 11.43 1.14
CA ALA A 186 -7.75 11.68 1.68
C ALA A 186 -7.51 13.16 2.00
N PHE A 187 -8.00 14.04 1.14
CA PHE A 187 -7.82 15.49 1.23
C PHE A 187 -8.76 16.13 2.26
N VAL A 188 -9.98 15.60 2.40
CA VAL A 188 -10.90 15.96 3.49
C VAL A 188 -10.27 15.59 4.84
N ILE A 189 -9.68 14.41 4.98
CA ILE A 189 -8.97 13.97 6.18
C ILE A 189 -7.83 14.92 6.51
N ALA A 190 -6.98 15.26 5.52
CA ALA A 190 -5.85 16.16 5.71
C ALA A 190 -6.30 17.56 6.18
N GLN A 191 -7.38 18.10 5.60
CA GLN A 191 -7.95 19.37 6.02
C GLN A 191 -8.54 19.31 7.45
N ALA A 192 -9.31 18.26 7.76
CA ALA A 192 -9.95 18.10 9.06
C ALA A 192 -8.93 17.87 10.20
N ALA A 193 -7.82 17.20 9.92
CA ALA A 193 -6.73 17.01 10.86
C ALA A 193 -5.72 18.17 10.86
N ASN A 194 -5.76 19.06 9.88
CA ASN A 194 -4.81 20.14 9.65
C ASN A 194 -3.35 19.65 9.52
N VAL A 195 -3.13 18.59 8.73
CA VAL A 195 -1.84 17.96 8.50
C VAL A 195 -1.47 17.99 7.01
N PRO A 196 -0.16 17.98 6.66
CA PRO A 196 0.25 17.97 5.26
C PRO A 196 -0.15 16.66 4.56
N VAL A 197 -0.34 16.75 3.25
CA VAL A 197 -0.39 15.61 2.33
C VAL A 197 1.01 15.39 1.77
N VAL A 198 1.52 14.16 1.86
CA VAL A 198 2.79 13.74 1.27
C VAL A 198 2.47 12.86 0.06
N PRO A 199 2.61 13.38 -1.17
CA PRO A 199 2.37 12.60 -2.37
C PRO A 199 3.55 11.67 -2.66
N VAL A 200 3.26 10.41 -3.00
CA VAL A 200 4.26 9.41 -3.37
C VAL A 200 3.89 8.80 -4.72
N HIS A 201 4.74 8.99 -5.70
CA HIS A 201 4.62 8.33 -7.00
C HIS A 201 5.28 6.96 -6.94
N ILE A 202 4.53 5.92 -7.36
CA ILE A 202 5.00 4.53 -7.45
C ILE A 202 5.08 4.17 -8.93
N ASP A 203 6.27 3.88 -9.41
CA ASP A 203 6.50 3.24 -10.70
C ASP A 203 6.88 1.77 -10.50
N CYS A 204 6.43 0.91 -11.41
CA CYS A 204 6.74 -0.51 -11.40
C CYS A 204 6.96 -1.00 -12.84
N THR A 205 8.17 -1.47 -13.15
CA THR A 205 8.54 -1.94 -14.48
C THR A 205 9.38 -3.23 -14.39
N PRO A 206 9.03 -4.33 -15.11
CA PRO A 206 7.77 -4.54 -15.83
C PRO A 206 6.58 -4.62 -14.86
N ARG A 207 5.38 -4.19 -15.32
CA ARG A 207 4.17 -4.24 -14.50
C ARG A 207 3.65 -5.67 -14.36
N GLY A 208 3.28 -6.04 -13.15
CA GLY A 208 2.61 -7.29 -12.80
C GLY A 208 1.58 -7.10 -11.71
N LEU A 209 0.73 -8.08 -11.47
CA LEU A 209 -0.30 -8.05 -10.43
C LEU A 209 -1.22 -6.82 -10.51
N MET A 210 -1.47 -6.34 -11.73
CA MET A 210 -2.34 -5.21 -12.02
C MET A 210 -3.82 -5.58 -11.81
N ARG A 211 -4.69 -4.58 -11.91
CA ARG A 211 -6.14 -4.81 -11.84
C ARG A 211 -6.58 -5.75 -12.98
N GLY A 212 -7.31 -6.83 -12.62
CA GLY A 212 -7.81 -7.83 -13.58
C GLY A 212 -6.81 -8.94 -13.93
N MET A 213 -5.52 -8.78 -13.62
CA MET A 213 -4.54 -9.85 -13.86
C MET A 213 -4.67 -10.97 -12.83
N LYS A 214 -4.50 -12.19 -13.30
CA LYS A 214 -4.43 -13.37 -12.43
C LYS A 214 -3.06 -13.41 -11.74
N TRP A 215 -2.97 -13.93 -10.53
CA TRP A 215 -1.73 -13.96 -9.74
C TRP A 215 -0.59 -14.74 -10.42
N TYR A 216 -0.91 -15.68 -11.29
CA TYR A 216 0.06 -16.48 -12.05
C TYR A 216 0.45 -15.86 -13.40
N THR A 217 -0.16 -14.74 -13.78
CA THR A 217 0.30 -13.93 -14.92
C THR A 217 1.47 -13.08 -14.45
N VAL A 218 2.66 -13.67 -14.46
CA VAL A 218 3.89 -13.03 -14.00
C VAL A 218 4.64 -12.40 -15.17
N PRO A 219 5.25 -11.21 -14.99
CA PRO A 219 6.04 -10.58 -16.05
C PRO A 219 7.35 -11.34 -16.30
N GLU A 220 7.90 -11.18 -17.49
CA GLU A 220 9.24 -11.65 -17.82
C GLU A 220 10.29 -10.73 -17.18
N GLY A 221 10.78 -11.08 -16.01
CA GLY A 221 11.78 -10.28 -15.29
C GLY A 221 11.31 -9.81 -13.92
N THR A 222 12.23 -9.25 -13.16
CA THR A 222 12.00 -8.73 -11.82
C THR A 222 11.20 -7.44 -11.89
N MET A 223 10.10 -7.34 -11.15
CA MET A 223 9.33 -6.10 -11.01
C MET A 223 10.15 -5.08 -10.21
N ARG A 224 10.63 -4.04 -10.85
CA ARG A 224 11.41 -2.97 -10.21
C ARG A 224 10.48 -1.86 -9.81
N PHE A 225 10.46 -1.57 -8.51
CA PHE A 225 9.70 -0.48 -7.93
C PHE A 225 10.59 0.72 -7.71
N ARG A 226 10.11 1.90 -8.10
CA ARG A 226 10.71 3.18 -7.80
C ARG A 226 9.69 4.04 -7.09
N PHE A 227 10.13 4.71 -6.04
CA PHE A 227 9.29 5.57 -5.22
C PHE A 227 9.82 6.99 -5.29
N ARG A 228 9.00 7.92 -5.76
CA ARG A 228 9.32 9.34 -5.73
C ARG A 228 8.42 10.04 -4.73
N VAL A 229 9.01 10.61 -3.71
CA VAL A 229 8.31 11.42 -2.71
C VAL A 229 8.33 12.86 -3.20
N LEU A 230 7.15 13.43 -3.43
CA LEU A 230 7.02 14.83 -3.83
C LEU A 230 6.96 15.73 -2.58
N ALA A 231 7.15 17.03 -2.80
CA ALA A 231 7.09 18.01 -1.73
C ALA A 231 5.75 17.93 -0.97
N PRO A 232 5.75 17.95 0.37
CA PRO A 232 4.55 17.97 1.16
C PRO A 232 3.65 19.16 0.82
N VAL A 233 2.35 18.89 0.72
CA VAL A 233 1.34 19.88 0.31
C VAL A 233 0.52 20.27 1.53
N SER A 234 0.53 21.56 1.87
CA SER A 234 -0.27 22.10 2.97
C SER A 234 -1.75 22.23 2.60
N PRO A 235 -2.69 21.76 3.47
CA PRO A 235 -4.12 21.92 3.22
C PRO A 235 -4.56 23.39 3.08
N GLN A 236 -3.87 24.31 3.78
CA GLN A 236 -4.19 25.75 3.78
C GLN A 236 -3.88 26.42 2.44
N ALA A 237 -3.05 25.82 1.59
CA ALA A 237 -2.74 26.36 0.25
C ALA A 237 -3.90 26.21 -0.74
N PHE A 238 -5.00 25.55 -0.36
CA PHE A 238 -6.12 25.25 -1.26
C PHE A 238 -7.47 25.67 -0.69
N GLY A 239 -8.34 26.16 -1.55
CA GLY A 239 -9.72 26.53 -1.24
C GLY A 239 -10.65 25.32 -0.95
N GLY A 240 -10.13 24.09 -0.90
CA GLY A 240 -10.90 22.89 -0.56
C GLY A 240 -10.27 21.58 -1.02
N ALA A 241 -10.77 20.47 -0.48
CA ALA A 241 -10.28 19.12 -0.74
C ALA A 241 -10.29 18.75 -2.24
N ARG A 242 -11.29 19.21 -2.99
CA ARG A 242 -11.39 18.94 -4.43
C ARG A 242 -10.27 19.61 -5.24
N ALA A 243 -9.93 20.86 -4.90
CA ALA A 243 -8.84 21.60 -5.55
C ALA A 243 -7.49 20.93 -5.24
N MET A 244 -7.26 20.57 -3.96
CA MET A 244 -6.06 19.86 -3.52
C MET A 244 -5.93 18.49 -4.20
N ALA A 245 -7.02 17.71 -4.31
CA ALA A 245 -7.04 16.42 -4.99
C ALA A 245 -6.59 16.52 -6.45
N ARG A 246 -7.12 17.52 -7.18
CA ARG A 246 -6.74 17.76 -8.59
C ARG A 246 -5.29 18.16 -8.72
N SER A 247 -4.80 19.05 -7.86
CA SER A 247 -3.41 19.51 -7.88
C SER A 247 -2.44 18.37 -7.59
N VAL A 248 -2.66 17.61 -6.51
CA VAL A 248 -1.81 16.48 -6.14
C VAL A 248 -1.81 15.40 -7.22
N ARG A 249 -3.00 15.09 -7.78
CA ARG A 249 -3.08 14.15 -8.91
C ARG A 249 -2.28 14.62 -10.11
N ALA A 250 -2.38 15.90 -10.48
CA ALA A 250 -1.64 16.46 -11.60
C ALA A 250 -0.11 16.40 -11.37
N SER A 251 0.35 16.70 -10.15
CA SER A 251 1.76 16.59 -9.80
C SER A 251 2.27 15.15 -9.89
N LEU A 252 1.51 14.18 -9.37
CA LEU A 252 1.87 12.76 -9.47
C LEU A 252 1.82 12.25 -10.92
N ALA A 253 0.85 12.71 -11.72
CA ALA A 253 0.74 12.33 -13.12
C ALA A 253 1.91 12.87 -13.98
N ALA A 254 2.49 14.01 -13.60
CA ALA A 254 3.67 14.57 -14.27
C ALA A 254 4.95 13.74 -14.08
N GLU A 255 4.97 12.86 -13.08
CA GLU A 255 6.09 11.95 -12.82
C GLU A 255 6.08 10.70 -13.72
N PHE A 256 4.98 10.44 -14.45
CA PHE A 256 4.97 9.35 -15.41
C PHE A 256 5.89 9.67 -16.59
N PRO A 257 6.82 8.78 -16.96
CA PRO A 257 7.62 8.96 -18.14
C PRO A 257 6.70 9.04 -19.38
N PRO A 258 7.05 9.86 -20.38
CA PRO A 258 6.24 10.05 -21.59
C PRO A 258 6.11 8.77 -22.44
N ASP A 259 6.91 7.74 -22.16
CA ASP A 259 6.96 6.47 -22.89
C ASP A 259 6.54 5.32 -21.97
N LEU A 260 5.22 5.19 -21.81
CA LEU A 260 4.64 3.95 -21.28
C LEU A 260 4.70 2.91 -22.40
N SER A 261 5.76 2.13 -22.45
CA SER A 261 5.78 0.90 -23.26
C SER A 261 4.51 0.10 -22.94
N PRO A 262 3.72 -0.31 -23.93
CA PRO A 262 2.49 -1.05 -23.65
C PRO A 262 2.81 -2.28 -22.83
N PRO A 263 1.90 -2.70 -21.92
CA PRO A 263 2.08 -3.92 -21.14
C PRO A 263 2.31 -5.05 -22.11
N VAL A 264 3.29 -5.90 -21.81
CA VAL A 264 3.49 -7.16 -22.54
C VAL A 264 2.16 -7.87 -22.56
N THR A 265 1.52 -7.91 -23.72
CA THR A 265 0.33 -8.71 -23.96
C THR A 265 0.76 -10.15 -23.68
N ALA A 266 0.26 -10.71 -22.58
CA ALA A 266 0.42 -12.13 -22.31
C ALA A 266 -0.32 -12.86 -23.43
N GLU A 267 0.41 -13.34 -24.41
CA GLU A 267 -0.11 -14.41 -25.27
C GLU A 267 -0.44 -15.58 -24.34
N VAL A 268 -1.75 -15.80 -24.19
CA VAL A 268 -2.26 -16.95 -23.49
C VAL A 268 -1.91 -18.17 -24.33
N VAL A 269 -0.96 -18.96 -23.88
CA VAL A 269 -0.71 -20.31 -24.38
C VAL A 269 -1.54 -21.29 -23.55
#